data_197575c8a8b1f339904ef877f966f079
#
_entry.id   197575c8a8b1f339904ef877f966f079
#
_cell.length_a   1.000
_cell.length_b   1.000
_cell.length_c   1.000
_cell.angle_alpha   90.00
_cell.angle_beta   90.00
_cell.angle_gamma   90.00
#
_symmetry.space_group_name_H-M   'P 1'
#
loop_
_entity.id
_entity.type
_entity.pdbx_description
1 polymer ?
#
loop_
_entity_poly.entity_id
_entity_poly.type
_entity_poly.pdbx_seq_one_letter_code
_entity_poly.pdbx_strand_id
1 'polypeptide(L)'
;MQPRDALEFVGLLHAANVPAGTLPHGTQRLIEIARAFVAKPALLLLDEPAAGLNRVECRRLVDLIRAIRASGITVMLVEHHMDVVMPICDRITVLNYGQRLADGTASDIRQHPEVIKAYLGGGITKKSRPERTGGLEVAPAAP
;
A
#
# COMPACT_ATOMS: atom_id res chain seq x y z
N MET A 1 19.32 -6.43 14.65
CA MET A 1 19.60 -5.15 13.96
C MET A 1 19.39 -4.03 14.97
N GLN A 2 20.32 -3.08 15.04
CA GLN A 2 20.12 -1.91 15.90
C GLN A 2 19.15 -0.92 15.22
N PRO A 3 18.39 -0.12 15.98
CA PRO A 3 17.49 0.88 15.38
C PRO A 3 18.18 1.83 14.40
N ARG A 4 19.44 2.17 14.67
CA ARG A 4 20.26 3.03 13.84
C ARG A 4 20.54 2.41 12.47
N ASP A 5 20.83 1.09 12.44
CA ASP A 5 21.07 0.36 11.17
C ASP A 5 19.80 0.34 10.31
N ALA A 6 18.62 0.25 10.95
CA ALA A 6 17.36 0.28 10.23
C ALA A 6 17.07 1.66 9.64
N LEU A 7 17.38 2.75 10.35
CA LEU A 7 17.26 4.10 9.80
C LEU A 7 18.24 4.34 8.65
N GLU A 8 19.45 3.82 8.74
CA GLU A 8 20.41 3.85 7.66
C GLU A 8 19.91 3.08 6.42
N PHE A 9 19.35 1.88 6.65
CA PHE A 9 18.79 1.05 5.59
C PHE A 9 17.67 1.74 4.81
N VAL A 10 16.82 2.53 5.47
CA VAL A 10 15.75 3.32 4.83
C VAL A 10 16.23 4.72 4.39
N GLY A 11 17.52 5.04 4.53
CA GLY A 11 18.09 6.33 4.14
C GLY A 11 17.71 7.51 5.05
N LEU A 12 17.32 7.24 6.29
CA LEU A 12 16.80 8.23 7.25
C LEU A 12 17.69 8.43 8.47
N LEU A 13 18.96 8.03 8.41
CA LEU A 13 19.90 8.20 9.53
C LEU A 13 20.02 9.65 9.98
N HIS A 14 19.93 10.62 9.06
CA HIS A 14 19.93 12.06 9.34
C HIS A 14 18.75 12.51 10.22
N ALA A 15 17.67 11.76 10.26
CA ALA A 15 16.47 12.04 11.05
C ALA A 15 16.44 11.31 12.41
N ALA A 16 17.52 10.62 12.81
CA ALA A 16 17.56 9.77 14.00
C ALA A 16 17.18 10.50 15.32
N ASN A 17 17.46 11.82 15.41
CA ASN A 17 17.17 12.63 16.58
C ASN A 17 15.99 13.61 16.37
N VAL A 18 15.26 13.47 15.26
CA VAL A 18 14.09 14.31 14.96
C VAL A 18 12.83 13.60 15.43
N PRO A 19 11.93 14.28 16.18
CA PRO A 19 10.65 13.70 16.57
C PRO A 19 9.86 13.24 15.32
N ALA A 20 9.46 11.96 15.27
CA ALA A 20 8.84 11.37 14.09
C ALA A 20 7.59 12.13 13.63
N GLY A 21 6.78 12.64 14.57
CA GLY A 21 5.57 13.41 14.28
C GLY A 21 5.79 14.75 13.57
N THR A 22 7.03 15.27 13.53
CA THR A 22 7.37 16.51 12.82
C THR A 22 7.87 16.28 11.39
N LEU A 23 8.08 15.02 11.02
CA LEU A 23 8.57 14.65 9.70
C LEU A 23 7.44 14.64 8.66
N PRO A 24 7.75 14.84 7.38
CA PRO A 24 6.77 14.66 6.29
C PRO A 24 6.16 13.27 6.32
N HIS A 25 4.89 13.14 5.90
CA HIS A 25 4.12 11.90 5.96
C HIS A 25 4.85 10.71 5.29
N GLY A 26 5.40 10.91 4.09
CA GLY A 26 6.16 9.87 3.39
C GLY A 26 7.37 9.39 4.18
N THR A 27 8.05 10.29 4.90
CA THR A 27 9.18 9.94 5.78
C THR A 27 8.71 9.15 7.00
N GLN A 28 7.57 9.53 7.61
CA GLN A 28 6.97 8.78 8.71
C GLN A 28 6.65 7.34 8.30
N ARG A 29 6.10 7.15 7.08
CA ARG A 29 5.79 5.82 6.53
C ARG A 29 7.03 4.95 6.38
N LEU A 30 8.15 5.50 5.92
CA LEU A 30 9.43 4.77 5.84
C LEU A 30 9.95 4.38 7.23
N ILE A 31 9.76 5.23 8.26
CA ILE A 31 10.14 4.93 9.65
C ILE A 31 9.28 3.78 10.21
N GLU A 32 7.98 3.75 9.92
CA GLU A 32 7.09 2.65 10.33
C GLU A 32 7.56 1.31 9.76
N ILE A 33 7.93 1.28 8.48
CA ILE A 33 8.49 0.09 7.83
C ILE A 33 9.86 -0.28 8.45
N ALA A 34 10.73 0.70 8.68
CA ALA A 34 12.03 0.47 9.33
C ALA A 34 11.86 -0.14 10.73
N ARG A 35 10.90 0.34 11.50
CA ARG A 35 10.59 -0.20 12.84
C ARG A 35 10.16 -1.66 12.77
N ALA A 36 9.31 -2.04 11.82
CA ALA A 36 8.92 -3.43 11.61
C ALA A 36 10.10 -4.29 11.14
N PHE A 37 10.98 -3.73 10.32
CA PHE A 37 12.17 -4.41 9.79
C PHE A 37 13.22 -4.72 10.87
N VAL A 38 13.37 -3.89 11.91
CA VAL A 38 14.27 -4.11 13.04
C VAL A 38 14.05 -5.47 13.71
N ALA A 39 12.80 -5.90 13.81
CA ALA A 39 12.43 -7.18 14.42
C ALA A 39 12.90 -8.40 13.61
N LYS A 40 13.46 -8.20 12.40
CA LYS A 40 13.86 -9.28 11.47
C LYS A 40 12.74 -10.33 11.28
N PRO A 41 11.54 -9.93 10.88
CA PRO A 41 10.41 -10.83 10.74
C PRO A 41 10.66 -11.82 9.59
N ALA A 42 10.07 -13.01 9.66
CA ALA A 42 10.02 -13.91 8.49
C ALA A 42 9.03 -13.44 7.44
N LEU A 43 7.97 -12.72 7.88
CA LEU A 43 6.92 -12.15 7.04
C LEU A 43 6.64 -10.72 7.49
N LEU A 44 6.69 -9.78 6.55
CA LEU A 44 6.29 -8.38 6.72
C LEU A 44 4.96 -8.14 6.02
N LEU A 45 3.95 -7.67 6.77
CA LEU A 45 2.64 -7.31 6.23
C LEU A 45 2.57 -5.79 6.09
N LEU A 46 2.26 -5.32 4.89
CA LEU A 46 2.11 -3.90 4.57
C LEU A 46 0.69 -3.66 4.02
N ASP A 47 -0.06 -2.82 4.73
CA ASP A 47 -1.41 -2.44 4.35
C ASP A 47 -1.41 -0.99 3.85
N GLU A 48 -1.73 -0.81 2.57
CA GLU A 48 -1.76 0.46 1.84
C GLU A 48 -0.54 1.38 2.12
N PRO A 49 0.71 0.87 2.03
CA PRO A 49 1.88 1.67 2.40
C PRO A 49 2.12 2.87 1.48
N ALA A 50 1.53 2.90 0.29
CA ALA A 50 1.62 4.02 -0.66
C ALA A 50 0.54 5.08 -0.47
N ALA A 51 -0.40 4.91 0.48
CA ALA A 51 -1.46 5.88 0.69
C ALA A 51 -0.91 7.27 1.06
N GLY A 52 -1.33 8.29 0.31
CA GLY A 52 -0.91 9.68 0.52
C GLY A 52 0.51 10.02 0.04
N LEU A 53 1.23 9.08 -0.55
CA LEU A 53 2.56 9.31 -1.11
C LEU A 53 2.49 9.94 -2.51
N ASN A 54 3.43 10.85 -2.79
CA ASN A 54 3.64 11.34 -4.15
C ASN A 54 4.47 10.33 -4.98
N ARG A 55 4.61 10.58 -6.29
CA ARG A 55 5.32 9.67 -7.21
C ARG A 55 6.78 9.41 -6.84
N VAL A 56 7.47 10.37 -6.25
CA VAL A 56 8.88 10.22 -5.84
C VAL A 56 8.95 9.33 -4.60
N GLU A 57 8.05 9.54 -3.65
CA GLU A 57 7.94 8.75 -2.43
C GLU A 57 7.51 7.30 -2.73
N CYS A 58 6.57 7.10 -3.67
CA CYS A 58 6.21 5.76 -4.14
C CYS A 58 7.40 5.00 -4.73
N ARG A 59 8.25 5.65 -5.53
CA ARG A 59 9.47 5.03 -6.05
C ARG A 59 10.42 4.60 -4.93
N ARG A 60 10.65 5.48 -3.94
CA ARG A 60 11.46 5.16 -2.76
C ARG A 60 10.89 3.97 -1.97
N LEU A 61 9.56 3.92 -1.82
CA LEU A 61 8.87 2.80 -1.19
C LEU A 61 9.10 1.49 -1.96
N VAL A 62 8.97 1.51 -3.28
CA VAL A 62 9.23 0.35 -4.16
C VAL A 62 10.67 -0.15 -3.99
N ASP A 63 11.64 0.75 -4.01
CA ASP A 63 13.06 0.39 -3.85
C ASP A 63 13.35 -0.16 -2.45
N LEU A 64 12.73 0.39 -1.41
CA LEU A 64 12.82 -0.11 -0.04
C LEU A 64 12.23 -1.54 0.06
N ILE A 65 11.05 -1.79 -0.48
CA ILE A 65 10.43 -3.12 -0.44
C ILE A 65 11.31 -4.15 -1.18
N ARG A 66 11.90 -3.77 -2.31
CA ARG A 66 12.86 -4.63 -3.02
C ARG A 66 14.08 -4.98 -2.17
N ALA A 67 14.64 -4.00 -1.46
CA ALA A 67 15.78 -4.21 -0.57
C ALA A 67 15.43 -5.12 0.61
N ILE A 68 14.23 -4.95 1.19
CA ILE A 68 13.72 -5.84 2.26
C ILE A 68 13.58 -7.28 1.74
N ARG A 69 13.01 -7.49 0.57
CA ARG A 69 12.90 -8.82 -0.06
C ARG A 69 14.28 -9.43 -0.33
N ALA A 70 15.22 -8.64 -0.83
CA ALA A 70 16.59 -9.09 -1.09
C ALA A 70 17.32 -9.52 0.19
N SER A 71 16.91 -9.04 1.37
CA SER A 71 17.42 -9.48 2.67
C SER A 71 16.80 -10.82 3.17
N GLY A 72 15.93 -11.45 2.36
CA GLY A 72 15.31 -12.75 2.67
C GLY A 72 13.99 -12.68 3.43
N ILE A 73 13.41 -11.49 3.59
CA ILE A 73 12.10 -11.33 4.24
C ILE A 73 10.98 -11.49 3.20
N THR A 74 10.01 -12.33 3.50
CA THR A 74 8.78 -12.40 2.71
C THR A 74 7.92 -11.16 2.98
N VAL A 75 7.41 -10.52 1.91
CA VAL A 75 6.54 -9.35 2.03
C VAL A 75 5.16 -9.70 1.47
N MET A 76 4.11 -9.46 2.25
CA MET A 76 2.73 -9.44 1.80
C MET A 76 2.25 -7.99 1.76
N LEU A 77 1.73 -7.57 0.61
CA LEU A 77 1.34 -6.20 0.33
C LEU A 77 -0.15 -6.15 -0.01
N VAL A 78 -0.92 -5.32 0.68
CA VAL A 78 -2.28 -4.92 0.28
C VAL A 78 -2.18 -3.52 -0.32
N GLU A 79 -2.53 -3.38 -1.59
CA GLU A 79 -2.38 -2.12 -2.33
C GLU A 79 -3.36 -2.03 -3.51
N HIS A 80 -3.69 -0.83 -3.89
CA HIS A 80 -4.49 -0.53 -5.07
C HIS A 80 -3.74 0.33 -6.11
N HIS A 81 -2.52 0.78 -5.78
CA HIS A 81 -1.64 1.52 -6.69
C HIS A 81 -0.84 0.55 -7.56
N MET A 82 -1.28 0.37 -8.81
CA MET A 82 -0.65 -0.58 -9.75
C MET A 82 0.82 -0.24 -10.02
N ASP A 83 1.19 1.05 -10.01
CA ASP A 83 2.59 1.49 -10.15
C ASP A 83 3.50 0.98 -9.02
N VAL A 84 2.94 0.63 -7.87
CA VAL A 84 3.66 0.04 -6.74
C VAL A 84 3.63 -1.48 -6.82
N VAL A 85 2.46 -2.08 -7.06
CA VAL A 85 2.26 -3.53 -7.05
C VAL A 85 3.02 -4.22 -8.19
N MET A 86 2.84 -3.75 -9.42
CA MET A 86 3.34 -4.42 -10.61
C MET A 86 4.86 -4.61 -10.68
N PRO A 87 5.71 -3.66 -10.19
CA PRO A 87 7.15 -3.82 -10.28
C PRO A 87 7.78 -4.67 -9.19
N ILE A 88 7.05 -5.04 -8.12
CA ILE A 88 7.63 -5.69 -6.93
C ILE A 88 6.99 -7.02 -6.54
N CYS A 89 5.77 -7.31 -6.99
CA CYS A 89 5.09 -8.54 -6.59
C CYS A 89 5.41 -9.68 -7.56
N ASP A 90 5.78 -10.86 -7.02
CA ASP A 90 5.98 -12.08 -7.80
C ASP A 90 4.63 -12.71 -8.14
N ARG A 91 3.66 -12.61 -7.21
CA ARG A 91 2.29 -13.09 -7.36
C ARG A 91 1.32 -12.04 -6.86
N ILE A 92 0.24 -11.85 -7.61
CA ILE A 92 -0.80 -10.86 -7.33
C ILE A 92 -2.14 -11.56 -7.33
N THR A 93 -2.88 -11.41 -6.23
CA THR A 93 -4.29 -11.81 -6.14
C THR A 93 -5.14 -10.54 -6.17
N VAL A 94 -6.01 -10.44 -7.16
CA VAL A 94 -6.92 -9.29 -7.31
C VAL A 94 -8.26 -9.63 -6.68
N LEU A 95 -8.70 -8.77 -5.76
CA LEU A 95 -9.99 -8.87 -5.11
C LEU A 95 -10.93 -7.76 -5.61
N ASN A 96 -12.19 -8.12 -5.85
CA ASN A 96 -13.25 -7.18 -6.20
C ASN A 96 -14.53 -7.55 -5.44
N TYR A 97 -15.06 -6.60 -4.64
CA TYR A 97 -16.22 -6.84 -3.75
C TYR A 97 -16.10 -8.12 -2.91
N GLY A 98 -14.92 -8.38 -2.35
CA GLY A 98 -14.66 -9.55 -1.49
C GLY A 98 -14.49 -10.88 -2.25
N GLN A 99 -14.55 -10.88 -3.56
CA GLN A 99 -14.33 -12.07 -4.40
C GLN A 99 -12.99 -12.00 -5.11
N ARG A 100 -12.34 -13.15 -5.28
CA ARG A 100 -11.11 -13.25 -6.06
C ARG A 100 -11.43 -13.14 -7.55
N LEU A 101 -10.99 -12.04 -8.16
CA LEU A 101 -11.18 -11.76 -9.57
C LEU A 101 -10.13 -12.42 -10.47
N ALA A 102 -8.87 -12.37 -10.02
CA ALA A 102 -7.72 -12.93 -10.74
C ALA A 102 -6.60 -13.31 -9.75
N ASP A 103 -5.71 -14.20 -10.19
CA ASP A 103 -4.52 -14.61 -9.47
C ASP A 103 -3.44 -15.00 -10.46
N GLY A 104 -2.23 -14.45 -10.33
CA GLY A 104 -1.13 -14.72 -11.26
C GLY A 104 0.06 -13.78 -11.10
N THR A 105 0.94 -13.81 -12.11
CA THR A 105 2.07 -12.88 -12.21
C THR A 105 1.60 -11.48 -12.63
N ALA A 106 2.48 -10.49 -12.51
CA ALA A 106 2.18 -9.13 -12.99
C ALA A 106 1.82 -9.10 -14.49
N SER A 107 2.40 -10.00 -15.30
CA SER A 107 2.07 -10.14 -16.71
C SER A 107 0.64 -10.65 -16.92
N ASP A 108 0.24 -11.69 -16.17
CA ASP A 108 -1.10 -12.28 -16.26
C ASP A 108 -2.16 -11.25 -15.85
N ILE A 109 -1.90 -10.53 -14.76
CA ILE A 109 -2.81 -9.51 -14.22
C ILE A 109 -2.99 -8.34 -15.20
N ARG A 110 -1.91 -7.88 -15.85
CA ARG A 110 -1.99 -6.80 -16.85
C ARG A 110 -2.85 -7.13 -18.06
N GLN A 111 -2.93 -8.42 -18.40
CA GLN A 111 -3.66 -8.89 -19.59
C GLN A 111 -5.07 -9.41 -19.25
N HIS A 112 -5.42 -9.48 -17.97
CA HIS A 112 -6.70 -10.02 -17.54
C HIS A 112 -7.85 -9.03 -17.84
N PRO A 113 -8.84 -9.40 -18.69
CA PRO A 113 -9.86 -8.48 -19.18
C PRO A 113 -10.67 -7.79 -18.06
N GLU A 114 -11.04 -8.55 -17.04
CA GLU A 114 -11.84 -8.02 -15.94
C GLU A 114 -11.02 -7.11 -15.01
N VAL A 115 -9.72 -7.37 -14.84
CA VAL A 115 -8.82 -6.49 -14.10
C VAL A 115 -8.60 -5.18 -14.86
N ILE A 116 -8.41 -5.25 -16.18
CA ILE A 116 -8.32 -4.07 -17.03
C ILE A 116 -9.57 -3.22 -16.88
N LYS A 117 -10.75 -3.83 -16.95
CA LYS A 117 -12.03 -3.13 -16.79
C LYS A 117 -12.21 -2.49 -15.41
N ALA A 118 -11.80 -3.20 -14.33
CA ALA A 118 -12.02 -2.75 -12.95
C ALA A 118 -10.98 -1.73 -12.48
N TYR A 119 -9.70 -1.86 -12.89
CA TYR A 119 -8.57 -1.14 -12.29
C TYR A 119 -7.68 -0.41 -13.30
N LEU A 120 -7.54 -0.89 -14.53
CA LEU A 120 -6.62 -0.36 -15.54
C LEU A 120 -7.35 0.40 -16.66
N GLY A 121 -8.64 0.16 -16.87
CA GLY A 121 -9.47 0.81 -17.89
C GLY A 121 -10.02 2.18 -17.51
N GLY A 122 -9.67 2.73 -16.35
CA GLY A 122 -10.20 3.98 -15.79
C GLY A 122 -9.49 5.27 -16.22
N GLY A 123 -8.89 5.29 -17.40
CA GLY A 123 -8.67 6.56 -18.07
C GLY A 123 -9.97 7.08 -18.70
N ILE A 124 -10.80 7.79 -17.95
CA ILE A 124 -12.09 8.40 -18.34
C ILE A 124 -13.31 7.62 -17.80
N THR A 125 -13.56 7.76 -16.53
CA THR A 125 -14.85 8.21 -15.96
C THR A 125 -14.75 8.17 -14.44
N LYS A 126 -14.62 9.35 -13.82
CA LYS A 126 -15.05 9.57 -12.42
C LYS A 126 -16.54 9.24 -12.36
N LYS A 127 -16.91 8.00 -12.05
CA LYS A 127 -18.24 7.72 -11.52
C LYS A 127 -18.21 8.07 -10.05
N SER A 128 -18.80 9.21 -9.74
CA SER A 128 -19.23 9.66 -8.44
C SER A 128 -19.71 8.48 -7.59
N ARG A 129 -19.12 8.39 -6.39
CA ARG A 129 -19.61 7.58 -5.28
C ARG A 129 -21.11 7.89 -5.12
N PRO A 130 -22.01 6.91 -5.08
CA PRO A 130 -23.39 7.20 -4.72
C PRO A 130 -23.40 7.73 -3.30
N GLU A 131 -23.88 8.95 -3.13
CA GLU A 131 -24.18 9.53 -1.83
C GLU A 131 -25.14 8.59 -1.12
N ARG A 132 -24.73 8.12 0.07
CA ARG A 132 -25.63 7.42 0.99
C ARG A 132 -26.60 8.47 1.54
N THR A 133 -27.67 8.74 0.86
CA THR A 133 -28.86 9.37 1.41
C THR A 133 -29.57 8.32 2.28
N GLY A 134 -29.08 8.14 3.49
CA GLY A 134 -29.77 7.46 4.56
C GLY A 134 -30.50 8.50 5.41
N GLY A 135 -31.65 8.97 4.93
CA GLY A 135 -32.61 9.67 5.77
C GLY A 135 -33.13 8.70 6.82
N LEU A 136 -32.83 8.97 8.09
CA LEU A 136 -33.57 8.40 9.21
C LEU A 136 -34.98 9.01 9.18
N GLU A 137 -35.92 8.27 8.68
CA GLU A 137 -37.33 8.57 8.82
C GLU A 137 -37.76 8.18 10.25
N VAL A 138 -37.91 9.17 11.11
CA VAL A 138 -38.44 9.00 12.46
C VAL A 138 -39.95 8.91 12.32
N ALA A 139 -40.55 7.74 12.58
CA ALA A 139 -41.97 7.55 12.64
C ALA A 139 -42.58 8.35 13.81
N PRO A 140 -43.74 9.04 13.63
CA PRO A 140 -44.38 9.75 14.72
C PRO A 140 -45.08 8.76 15.70
N ALA A 141 -44.94 9.06 17.01
CA ALA A 141 -45.61 8.36 18.05
C ALA A 141 -47.15 8.52 17.90
N ALA A 142 -47.87 7.42 17.94
CA ALA A 142 -49.35 7.42 17.98
C ALA A 142 -49.86 7.74 19.39
N PRO A 143 -51.08 8.25 19.52
CA PRO A 143 -51.66 8.85 20.71
C PRO A 143 -51.98 7.86 21.83
#